data_047ac051f3d350be86852e709b7db2f0
#
_entry.id   047ac051f3d350be86852e709b7db2f0
#
_cell.length_a   1.000
_cell.length_b   1.000
_cell.length_c   1.000
_cell.angle_alpha   90.00
_cell.angle_beta   90.00
_cell.angle_gamma   90.00
#
_symmetry.space_group_name_H-M   'P 1'
#
loop_
_entity.id
_entity.type
_entity.pdbx_description
1 polymer ?
#
loop_
_entity_poly.entity_id
_entity_poly.type
_entity_poly.pdbx_seq_one_letter_code
_entity_poly.pdbx_strand_id
1 'polypeptide(L)'
;MGELQFLQVDSTDGVLTAVFNRPKANAFNGPMIEEWLTVLKDVERDDSVRCLLLTGAGRFFSAGQDVTAFSETDGRVSFRQHLHRTYNRVILRMRKLEKPIVGAINGPAVGAGLGIALATDLRIAAESANFIYGFTGIGLSADSGTSLTLPLLVGLARAAELAFTNRAVTAREALELGLVNRVVVDAELMNLAHELAASLASGPTRAIGLSKRALNHSVMASLEATLAYEAQLQEIAGRSEDHAEGLAAFLEKRQPKFRGK
;
A
#
# COMPACT_ATOMS: atom_id res chain seq x y z
N MET A 1 16.16 15.58 6.79
CA MET A 1 15.34 14.49 7.38
C MET A 1 15.91 14.13 8.75
N GLY A 2 15.05 13.92 9.77
CA GLY A 2 15.50 13.38 11.06
C GLY A 2 15.94 11.92 10.93
N GLU A 3 16.46 11.35 12.03
CA GLU A 3 16.83 9.92 12.07
C GLU A 3 15.56 9.06 11.93
N LEU A 4 15.50 8.22 10.87
CA LEU A 4 14.40 7.31 10.58
C LEU A 4 14.74 5.92 11.13
N GLN A 5 13.81 5.31 11.85
CA GLN A 5 14.00 3.99 12.47
C GLN A 5 13.53 2.84 11.56
N PHE A 6 12.44 3.07 10.82
CA PHE A 6 11.73 2.05 10.05
C PHE A 6 11.75 2.26 8.54
N LEU A 7 12.28 3.41 8.11
CA LEU A 7 12.50 3.69 6.70
C LEU A 7 13.99 3.99 6.47
N GLN A 8 14.49 3.52 5.33
CA GLN A 8 15.76 3.95 4.78
C GLN A 8 15.48 4.83 3.57
N VAL A 9 16.18 5.94 3.44
CA VAL A 9 16.05 6.85 2.31
C VAL A 9 17.41 7.20 1.74
N ASP A 10 17.49 7.20 0.41
CA ASP A 10 18.65 7.65 -0.35
C ASP A 10 18.18 8.54 -1.51
N SER A 11 19.00 9.49 -1.94
CA SER A 11 18.64 10.40 -3.02
C SER A 11 19.77 10.50 -4.03
N THR A 12 19.49 10.12 -5.26
CA THR A 12 20.44 10.12 -6.38
C THR A 12 19.71 10.53 -7.65
N ASP A 13 20.30 11.44 -8.44
CA ASP A 13 19.82 11.86 -9.76
C ASP A 13 18.34 12.34 -9.80
N GLY A 14 17.91 13.04 -8.75
CA GLY A 14 16.54 13.52 -8.63
C GLY A 14 15.51 12.45 -8.23
N VAL A 15 15.97 11.25 -7.91
CA VAL A 15 15.15 10.16 -7.39
C VAL A 15 15.41 10.02 -5.90
N LEU A 16 14.36 10.11 -5.07
CA LEU A 16 14.41 9.67 -3.68
C LEU A 16 13.92 8.23 -3.63
N THR A 17 14.78 7.32 -3.19
CA THR A 17 14.43 5.93 -2.91
C THR A 17 14.07 5.79 -1.45
N ALA A 18 12.84 5.33 -1.17
CA ALA A 18 12.36 5.02 0.16
C ALA A 18 12.17 3.50 0.30
N VAL A 19 12.77 2.93 1.33
CA VAL A 19 12.72 1.50 1.61
C VAL A 19 12.03 1.27 2.95
N PHE A 20 10.91 0.57 2.96
CA PHE A 20 10.30 0.07 4.19
C PHE A 20 11.24 -0.95 4.82
N ASN A 21 11.75 -0.68 6.02
CA ASN A 21 12.75 -1.51 6.68
C ASN A 21 12.39 -1.77 8.15
N ARG A 22 11.32 -2.51 8.36
CA ARG A 22 10.91 -2.94 9.68
C ARG A 22 10.98 -4.48 9.79
N PRO A 23 11.63 -5.04 10.83
CA PRO A 23 11.61 -6.48 11.08
C PRO A 23 10.18 -7.05 11.05
N LYS A 24 10.05 -8.35 10.70
CA LYS A 24 8.79 -9.05 10.52
C LYS A 24 7.96 -8.50 9.33
N ALA A 25 8.56 -8.62 8.13
CA ALA A 25 7.87 -8.43 6.86
C ALA A 25 7.38 -7.01 6.58
N ASN A 26 8.06 -5.98 7.06
CA ASN A 26 7.71 -4.58 6.85
C ASN A 26 6.25 -4.27 7.24
N ALA A 27 5.74 -4.95 8.29
CA ALA A 27 4.41 -4.68 8.81
C ALA A 27 4.35 -3.27 9.42
N PHE A 28 3.30 -2.52 9.09
CA PHE A 28 3.15 -1.13 9.49
C PHE A 28 2.72 -1.00 10.94
N ASN A 29 3.39 -0.13 11.67
CA ASN A 29 2.98 0.37 12.97
C ASN A 29 2.83 1.90 12.95
N GLY A 30 2.31 2.49 14.02
CA GLY A 30 2.12 3.93 14.11
C GLY A 30 3.38 4.75 13.79
N PRO A 31 4.52 4.49 14.46
CA PRO A 31 5.77 5.19 14.17
C PRO A 31 6.22 5.12 12.71
N MET A 32 6.18 3.93 12.08
CA MET A 32 6.56 3.76 10.68
C MET A 32 5.64 4.56 9.73
N ILE A 33 4.35 4.64 10.03
CA ILE A 33 3.40 5.46 9.26
C ILE A 33 3.70 6.95 9.40
N GLU A 34 4.05 7.44 10.57
CA GLU A 34 4.43 8.85 10.77
C GLU A 34 5.78 9.18 10.08
N GLU A 35 6.74 8.25 10.09
CA GLU A 35 7.97 8.40 9.30
C GLU A 35 7.65 8.48 7.79
N TRP A 36 6.78 7.60 7.29
CA TRP A 36 6.37 7.62 5.89
C TRP A 36 5.67 8.94 5.50
N LEU A 37 4.78 9.43 6.35
CA LEU A 37 4.15 10.75 6.16
C LEU A 37 5.17 11.89 6.16
N THR A 38 6.24 11.79 6.96
CA THR A 38 7.34 12.75 6.99
C THR A 38 8.13 12.72 5.68
N VAL A 39 8.51 11.53 5.22
CA VAL A 39 9.21 11.35 3.93
C VAL A 39 8.38 11.92 2.77
N LEU A 40 7.08 11.62 2.72
CA LEU A 40 6.19 12.17 1.68
C LEU A 40 6.12 13.71 1.72
N LYS A 41 6.14 14.30 2.93
CA LYS A 41 6.16 15.76 3.10
C LYS A 41 7.48 16.37 2.65
N ASP A 42 8.60 15.71 2.94
CA ASP A 42 9.92 16.17 2.54
C ASP A 42 10.07 16.08 1.01
N VAL A 43 9.65 14.95 0.41
CA VAL A 43 9.59 14.79 -1.07
C VAL A 43 8.74 15.89 -1.72
N GLU A 44 7.60 16.27 -1.13
CA GLU A 44 6.74 17.31 -1.66
C GLU A 44 7.44 18.68 -1.73
N ARG A 45 8.28 18.99 -0.72
CA ARG A 45 8.92 20.30 -0.52
C ARG A 45 10.30 20.45 -1.17
N ASP A 46 10.98 19.33 -1.38
CA ASP A 46 12.34 19.35 -1.91
C ASP A 46 12.32 19.31 -3.44
N ASP A 47 12.57 20.47 -4.07
CA ASP A 47 12.58 20.62 -5.52
C ASP A 47 13.69 19.80 -6.22
N SER A 48 14.72 19.38 -5.48
CA SER A 48 15.76 18.48 -6.02
C SER A 48 15.23 17.06 -6.24
N VAL A 49 14.20 16.63 -5.49
CA VAL A 49 13.52 15.35 -5.67
C VAL A 49 12.43 15.49 -6.73
N ARG A 50 12.54 14.73 -7.81
CA ARG A 50 11.66 14.79 -8.99
C ARG A 50 10.85 13.51 -9.20
N CYS A 51 11.28 12.40 -8.61
CA CYS A 51 10.58 11.11 -8.60
C CYS A 51 10.79 10.43 -7.24
N LEU A 52 9.77 9.71 -6.75
CA LEU A 52 9.85 8.87 -5.58
C LEU A 52 9.83 7.40 -6.01
N LEU A 53 10.84 6.63 -5.58
CA LEU A 53 10.90 5.18 -5.73
C LEU A 53 10.64 4.52 -4.37
N LEU A 54 9.69 3.60 -4.31
CA LEU A 54 9.26 2.93 -3.08
C LEU A 54 9.44 1.42 -3.19
N THR A 55 10.05 0.80 -2.18
CA THR A 55 10.22 -0.65 -2.07
C THR A 55 10.25 -1.12 -0.62
N GLY A 56 10.37 -2.42 -0.38
CA GLY A 56 10.55 -3.02 0.93
C GLY A 56 11.92 -3.68 1.09
N ALA A 57 12.46 -3.69 2.31
CA ALA A 57 13.65 -4.45 2.63
C ALA A 57 13.37 -5.95 2.74
N GLY A 58 14.33 -6.78 2.34
CA GLY A 58 14.24 -8.23 2.45
C GLY A 58 13.19 -8.85 1.50
N ARG A 59 12.43 -9.84 2.01
CA ARG A 59 11.57 -10.69 1.20
C ARG A 59 10.15 -10.14 0.97
N PHE A 60 9.75 -9.07 1.64
CA PHE A 60 8.40 -8.52 1.59
C PHE A 60 8.42 -7.07 1.11
N PHE A 61 7.47 -6.70 0.30
CA PHE A 61 7.14 -5.29 0.15
C PHE A 61 6.53 -4.79 1.47
N SER A 62 5.39 -5.33 1.89
CA SER A 62 4.81 -5.15 3.21
C SER A 62 3.70 -6.16 3.49
N ALA A 63 3.68 -6.70 4.71
CA ALA A 63 2.59 -7.55 5.20
C ALA A 63 1.34 -6.75 5.65
N GLY A 64 1.31 -5.43 5.45
CA GLY A 64 0.21 -4.58 5.88
C GLY A 64 0.31 -4.15 7.33
N GLN A 65 -0.83 -3.92 7.98
CA GLN A 65 -0.89 -3.50 9.37
C GLN A 65 -0.32 -4.57 10.32
N ASP A 66 0.50 -4.15 11.27
CA ASP A 66 0.91 -5.01 12.39
C ASP A 66 -0.29 -5.25 13.31
N VAL A 67 -0.93 -6.40 13.13
CA VAL A 67 -2.14 -6.76 13.86
C VAL A 67 -1.88 -7.12 15.33
N THR A 68 -0.62 -7.38 15.71
CA THR A 68 -0.28 -7.66 17.12
C THR A 68 -0.55 -6.47 18.02
N ALA A 69 -0.43 -5.24 17.48
CA ALA A 69 -0.74 -4.02 18.22
C ALA A 69 -2.23 -3.88 18.59
N PHE A 70 -3.14 -4.54 17.85
CA PHE A 70 -4.56 -4.53 18.16
C PHE A 70 -4.96 -5.55 19.22
N SER A 71 -4.25 -6.68 19.32
CA SER A 71 -4.53 -7.71 20.34
C SER A 71 -4.21 -7.25 21.76
N GLU A 72 -3.35 -6.24 21.93
CA GLU A 72 -2.92 -5.73 23.24
C GLU A 72 -3.88 -4.67 23.83
N THR A 73 -4.88 -4.22 23.08
CA THR A 73 -5.69 -3.04 23.47
C THR A 73 -7.10 -3.33 23.96
N ASP A 74 -7.46 -4.58 24.28
CA ASP A 74 -8.79 -4.99 24.80
C ASP A 74 -9.98 -4.44 23.97
N GLY A 75 -9.85 -4.38 22.66
CA GLY A 75 -10.94 -3.90 21.78
C GLY A 75 -11.26 -2.40 21.90
N ARG A 76 -10.39 -1.61 22.55
CA ARG A 76 -10.60 -0.15 22.77
C ARG A 76 -10.15 0.72 21.61
N VAL A 77 -9.51 0.15 20.58
CA VAL A 77 -9.06 0.93 19.42
C VAL A 77 -10.20 1.06 18.42
N SER A 78 -10.61 2.29 18.14
CA SER A 78 -11.50 2.56 17.03
C SER A 78 -10.73 2.42 15.71
N PHE A 79 -11.07 1.43 14.90
CA PHE A 79 -10.55 1.26 13.53
C PHE A 79 -10.76 2.51 12.69
N ARG A 80 -11.92 3.14 12.81
CA ARG A 80 -12.23 4.39 12.13
C ARG A 80 -11.24 5.50 12.49
N GLN A 81 -10.97 5.72 13.78
CA GLN A 81 -10.01 6.75 14.21
C GLN A 81 -8.58 6.40 13.78
N HIS A 82 -8.21 5.13 13.88
CA HIS A 82 -6.90 4.66 13.45
C HIS A 82 -6.69 4.96 11.96
N LEU A 83 -7.60 4.56 11.08
CA LEU A 83 -7.48 4.78 9.64
C LEU A 83 -7.43 6.27 9.29
N HIS A 84 -8.26 7.11 9.91
CA HIS A 84 -8.22 8.56 9.69
C HIS A 84 -6.88 9.18 10.08
N ARG A 85 -6.23 8.67 11.13
CA ARG A 85 -4.92 9.20 11.58
C ARG A 85 -3.74 8.64 10.80
N THR A 86 -3.88 7.50 10.16
CA THR A 86 -2.81 6.74 9.51
C THR A 86 -3.01 6.64 7.99
N TYR A 87 -3.58 5.54 7.51
CA TYR A 87 -3.61 5.18 6.09
C TYR A 87 -4.35 6.18 5.21
N ASN A 88 -5.46 6.76 5.68
CA ASN A 88 -6.18 7.75 4.88
C ASN A 88 -5.28 8.96 4.56
N ARG A 89 -4.49 9.42 5.54
CA ARG A 89 -3.50 10.50 5.33
C ARG A 89 -2.41 10.10 4.36
N VAL A 90 -1.89 8.88 4.49
CA VAL A 90 -0.85 8.34 3.60
C VAL A 90 -1.35 8.29 2.16
N ILE A 91 -2.48 7.63 1.91
CA ILE A 91 -3.03 7.44 0.56
C ILE A 91 -3.35 8.79 -0.08
N LEU A 92 -4.01 9.70 0.65
CA LEU A 92 -4.31 11.03 0.14
C LEU A 92 -3.04 11.80 -0.20
N ARG A 93 -1.99 11.73 0.63
CA ARG A 93 -0.74 12.44 0.36
C ARG A 93 0.00 11.83 -0.84
N MET A 94 0.07 10.51 -0.97
CA MET A 94 0.66 9.84 -2.14
C MET A 94 -0.06 10.25 -3.44
N ARG A 95 -1.39 10.30 -3.42
CA ARG A 95 -2.16 10.67 -4.61
C ARG A 95 -2.11 12.16 -4.92
N LYS A 96 -2.03 13.05 -3.90
CA LYS A 96 -1.92 14.50 -4.07
C LYS A 96 -0.50 14.97 -4.45
N LEU A 97 0.54 14.16 -4.22
CA LEU A 97 1.92 14.50 -4.58
C LEU A 97 2.05 14.71 -6.10
N GLU A 98 2.40 15.93 -6.53
CA GLU A 98 2.60 16.28 -7.95
C GLU A 98 4.00 15.84 -8.48
N LYS A 99 4.50 14.70 -7.98
CA LYS A 99 5.68 14.00 -8.46
C LYS A 99 5.33 12.54 -8.70
N PRO A 100 5.91 11.88 -9.71
CA PRO A 100 5.64 10.47 -9.96
C PRO A 100 6.16 9.61 -8.81
N ILE A 101 5.42 8.54 -8.51
CA ILE A 101 5.80 7.51 -7.54
C ILE A 101 5.89 6.17 -8.26
N VAL A 102 7.08 5.58 -8.27
CA VAL A 102 7.34 4.23 -8.79
C VAL A 102 7.39 3.25 -7.63
N GLY A 103 6.57 2.20 -7.68
CA GLY A 103 6.63 1.08 -6.75
C GLY A 103 7.48 -0.06 -7.32
N ALA A 104 8.56 -0.42 -6.64
CA ALA A 104 9.31 -1.64 -6.90
C ALA A 104 8.85 -2.72 -5.90
N ILE A 105 7.96 -3.60 -6.36
CA ILE A 105 7.29 -4.59 -5.51
C ILE A 105 8.16 -5.83 -5.44
N ASN A 106 9.01 -5.89 -4.42
CA ASN A 106 10.07 -6.91 -4.25
C ASN A 106 9.58 -8.21 -3.61
N GLY A 107 8.31 -8.32 -3.24
CA GLY A 107 7.75 -9.48 -2.59
C GLY A 107 6.29 -9.30 -2.22
N PRO A 108 5.73 -10.11 -1.31
CA PRO A 108 4.32 -10.02 -0.93
C PRO A 108 3.90 -8.61 -0.48
N ALA A 109 2.78 -8.13 -1.05
CA ALA A 109 2.07 -6.92 -0.68
C ALA A 109 0.67 -7.29 -0.20
N VAL A 110 0.37 -7.11 1.09
CA VAL A 110 -0.82 -7.66 1.74
C VAL A 110 -1.61 -6.56 2.44
N GLY A 111 -2.94 -6.55 2.33
CA GLY A 111 -3.82 -5.63 3.04
C GLY A 111 -3.46 -4.16 2.79
N ALA A 112 -3.18 -3.41 3.84
CA ALA A 112 -2.71 -2.02 3.73
C ALA A 112 -1.41 -1.89 2.91
N GLY A 113 -0.55 -2.94 2.89
CA GLY A 113 0.62 -3.01 2.00
C GLY A 113 0.23 -3.06 0.53
N LEU A 114 -0.82 -3.80 0.18
CA LEU A 114 -1.41 -3.78 -1.15
C LEU A 114 -1.97 -2.38 -1.45
N GLY A 115 -2.74 -1.77 -0.54
CA GLY A 115 -3.30 -0.43 -0.73
C GLY A 115 -2.22 0.61 -1.02
N ILE A 116 -1.10 0.60 -0.29
CA ILE A 116 0.04 1.49 -0.54
C ILE A 116 0.70 1.18 -1.89
N ALA A 117 0.88 -0.10 -2.25
CA ALA A 117 1.41 -0.48 -3.55
C ALA A 117 0.51 0.05 -4.70
N LEU A 118 -0.81 -0.09 -4.59
CA LEU A 118 -1.78 0.41 -5.57
C LEU A 118 -1.87 1.95 -5.60
N ALA A 119 -1.49 2.64 -4.52
CA ALA A 119 -1.42 4.10 -4.48
C ALA A 119 -0.19 4.68 -5.21
N THR A 120 0.80 3.87 -5.60
CA THR A 120 1.89 4.31 -6.50
C THR A 120 1.36 4.53 -7.92
N ASP A 121 2.06 5.32 -8.73
CA ASP A 121 1.60 5.63 -10.08
C ASP A 121 1.97 4.51 -11.07
N LEU A 122 3.19 4.01 -10.98
CA LEU A 122 3.70 2.89 -11.77
C LEU A 122 4.24 1.80 -10.85
N ARG A 123 4.10 0.53 -11.24
CA ARG A 123 4.54 -0.63 -10.46
C ARG A 123 5.35 -1.58 -11.32
N ILE A 124 6.55 -1.90 -10.87
CA ILE A 124 7.36 -3.01 -11.38
C ILE A 124 7.39 -4.07 -10.26
N ALA A 125 7.10 -5.31 -10.58
CA ALA A 125 7.09 -6.40 -9.61
C ALA A 125 8.23 -7.38 -9.89
N ALA A 126 8.84 -7.91 -8.85
CA ALA A 126 9.67 -9.09 -8.92
C ALA A 126 8.81 -10.33 -9.26
N GLU A 127 9.38 -11.35 -9.91
CA GLU A 127 8.67 -12.60 -10.19
C GLU A 127 8.18 -13.29 -8.92
N SER A 128 8.90 -13.14 -7.80
CA SER A 128 8.52 -13.66 -6.48
C SER A 128 7.42 -12.87 -5.78
N ALA A 129 7.01 -11.72 -6.30
CA ALA A 129 5.98 -10.89 -5.67
C ALA A 129 4.60 -11.53 -5.73
N ASN A 130 3.81 -11.29 -4.69
CA ASN A 130 2.41 -11.70 -4.60
C ASN A 130 1.57 -10.54 -4.07
N PHE A 131 0.32 -10.49 -4.50
CA PHE A 131 -0.64 -9.47 -4.11
C PHE A 131 -1.83 -10.14 -3.43
N ILE A 132 -2.13 -9.74 -2.21
CA ILE A 132 -3.17 -10.37 -1.40
C ILE A 132 -4.07 -9.27 -0.82
N TYR A 133 -5.38 -9.41 -1.03
CA TYR A 133 -6.35 -8.47 -0.47
C TYR A 133 -6.21 -8.38 1.06
N GLY A 134 -6.14 -9.50 1.74
CA GLY A 134 -5.70 -9.63 3.13
C GLY A 134 -6.79 -9.37 4.18
N PHE A 135 -7.73 -8.46 3.91
CA PHE A 135 -8.70 -7.99 4.91
C PHE A 135 -9.72 -9.05 5.29
N THR A 136 -10.40 -9.66 4.32
CA THR A 136 -11.45 -10.67 4.57
C THR A 136 -10.91 -11.93 5.22
N GLY A 137 -9.61 -12.23 5.01
CA GLY A 137 -8.94 -13.36 5.66
C GLY A 137 -8.87 -13.27 7.19
N ILE A 138 -9.03 -12.07 7.74
CA ILE A 138 -9.09 -11.80 9.18
C ILE A 138 -10.41 -11.14 9.61
N GLY A 139 -11.47 -11.34 8.83
CA GLY A 139 -12.81 -10.83 9.14
C GLY A 139 -12.94 -9.30 9.05
N LEU A 140 -12.07 -8.62 8.29
CA LEU A 140 -12.12 -7.18 8.07
C LEU A 140 -12.60 -6.83 6.66
N SER A 141 -13.01 -5.59 6.48
CA SER A 141 -13.34 -4.97 5.19
C SER A 141 -12.11 -4.26 4.60
N ALA A 142 -12.22 -3.71 3.38
CA ALA A 142 -11.15 -2.93 2.74
C ALA A 142 -10.80 -1.66 3.52
N ASP A 143 -9.53 -1.27 3.42
CA ASP A 143 -9.05 0.06 3.77
C ASP A 143 -7.99 0.54 2.75
N SER A 144 -7.31 1.63 3.05
CA SER A 144 -6.19 2.17 2.25
C SER A 144 -6.57 2.48 0.79
N GLY A 145 -7.85 2.78 0.52
CA GLY A 145 -8.36 3.09 -0.82
C GLY A 145 -8.45 1.87 -1.73
N THR A 146 -8.30 0.65 -1.18
CA THR A 146 -8.28 -0.58 -1.98
C THR A 146 -9.62 -0.86 -2.63
N SER A 147 -10.75 -0.48 -1.99
CA SER A 147 -12.10 -0.66 -2.55
C SER A 147 -12.36 0.23 -3.78
N LEU A 148 -11.59 1.29 -3.98
CA LEU A 148 -11.62 2.13 -5.18
C LEU A 148 -10.56 1.71 -6.19
N THR A 149 -9.31 1.58 -5.76
CA THR A 149 -8.17 1.38 -6.67
C THR A 149 -8.16 0.00 -7.32
N LEU A 150 -8.50 -1.05 -6.55
CA LEU A 150 -8.51 -2.41 -7.09
C LEU A 150 -9.51 -2.57 -8.25
N PRO A 151 -10.81 -2.23 -8.11
CA PRO A 151 -11.76 -2.36 -9.22
C PRO A 151 -11.47 -1.41 -10.39
N LEU A 152 -10.82 -0.27 -10.19
CA LEU A 152 -10.36 0.59 -11.27
C LEU A 152 -9.27 -0.07 -12.13
N LEU A 153 -8.43 -0.91 -11.54
CA LEU A 153 -7.34 -1.59 -12.24
C LEU A 153 -7.78 -2.90 -12.90
N VAL A 154 -8.57 -3.73 -12.19
CA VAL A 154 -8.89 -5.09 -12.65
C VAL A 154 -10.34 -5.30 -13.06
N GLY A 155 -11.19 -4.30 -12.90
CA GLY A 155 -12.64 -4.40 -13.08
C GLY A 155 -13.34 -4.99 -11.85
N LEU A 156 -14.65 -4.66 -11.70
CA LEU A 156 -15.42 -4.99 -10.48
C LEU A 156 -15.50 -6.49 -10.20
N ALA A 157 -15.72 -7.31 -11.24
CA ALA A 157 -15.90 -8.76 -11.04
C ALA A 157 -14.63 -9.43 -10.49
N ARG A 158 -13.46 -9.09 -11.03
CA ARG A 158 -12.18 -9.60 -10.53
C ARG A 158 -11.82 -9.05 -9.15
N ALA A 159 -12.11 -7.77 -8.93
CA ALA A 159 -11.92 -7.17 -7.61
C ALA A 159 -12.78 -7.87 -6.54
N ALA A 160 -14.04 -8.20 -6.84
CA ALA A 160 -14.92 -8.96 -5.96
C ALA A 160 -14.41 -10.38 -5.71
N GLU A 161 -13.95 -11.09 -6.76
CA GLU A 161 -13.32 -12.41 -6.61
C GLU A 161 -12.13 -12.35 -5.64
N LEU A 162 -11.19 -11.42 -5.87
CA LEU A 162 -9.99 -11.28 -5.03
C LEU A 162 -10.33 -10.90 -3.59
N ALA A 163 -11.30 -9.99 -3.42
CA ALA A 163 -11.74 -9.55 -2.10
C ALA A 163 -12.46 -10.65 -1.31
N PHE A 164 -13.32 -11.44 -1.96
CA PHE A 164 -14.15 -12.43 -1.28
C PHE A 164 -13.41 -13.74 -1.04
N THR A 165 -12.56 -14.16 -1.98
CA THR A 165 -11.76 -15.40 -1.85
C THR A 165 -10.47 -15.21 -1.08
N ASN A 166 -9.99 -13.97 -0.97
CA ASN A 166 -8.72 -13.61 -0.34
C ASN A 166 -7.52 -14.41 -0.89
N ARG A 167 -7.61 -14.91 -2.12
CA ARG A 167 -6.53 -15.65 -2.75
C ARG A 167 -5.34 -14.74 -3.10
N ALA A 168 -4.16 -15.33 -3.13
CA ALA A 168 -2.99 -14.64 -3.63
C ALA A 168 -3.03 -14.53 -5.16
N VAL A 169 -2.55 -13.39 -5.68
CA VAL A 169 -2.32 -13.12 -7.09
C VAL A 169 -0.81 -13.12 -7.31
N THR A 170 -0.31 -13.96 -8.21
CA THR A 170 1.11 -13.99 -8.57
C THR A 170 1.51 -12.76 -9.36
N ALA A 171 2.82 -12.44 -9.44
CA ALA A 171 3.32 -11.31 -10.23
C ALA A 171 2.87 -11.40 -11.71
N ARG A 172 2.91 -12.61 -12.30
CA ARG A 172 2.48 -12.83 -13.69
C ARG A 172 1.00 -12.54 -13.88
N GLU A 173 0.15 -13.07 -13.01
CA GLU A 173 -1.29 -12.79 -13.04
C GLU A 173 -1.56 -11.30 -12.79
N ALA A 174 -0.82 -10.66 -11.90
CA ALA A 174 -0.94 -9.23 -11.62
C ALA A 174 -0.63 -8.37 -12.87
N LEU A 175 0.30 -8.79 -13.71
CA LEU A 175 0.57 -8.14 -15.00
C LEU A 175 -0.61 -8.33 -15.97
N GLU A 176 -1.14 -9.53 -16.09
CA GLU A 176 -2.30 -9.85 -16.96
C GLU A 176 -3.56 -9.09 -16.52
N LEU A 177 -3.74 -8.90 -15.22
CA LEU A 177 -4.85 -8.15 -14.62
C LEU A 177 -4.67 -6.61 -14.70
N GLY A 178 -3.47 -6.12 -15.00
CA GLY A 178 -3.17 -4.68 -14.99
C GLY A 178 -2.87 -4.10 -13.60
N LEU A 179 -2.63 -4.94 -12.59
CA LEU A 179 -2.19 -4.50 -11.26
C LEU A 179 -0.78 -3.93 -11.29
N VAL A 180 0.10 -4.46 -12.16
CA VAL A 180 1.47 -4.00 -12.35
C VAL A 180 1.75 -3.70 -13.81
N ASN A 181 2.71 -2.81 -14.06
CA ASN A 181 3.08 -2.39 -15.41
C ASN A 181 4.14 -3.32 -16.04
N ARG A 182 4.93 -4.01 -15.20
CA ARG A 182 6.01 -4.88 -15.63
C ARG A 182 6.33 -5.93 -14.56
N VAL A 183 6.78 -7.11 -14.98
CA VAL A 183 7.36 -8.15 -14.13
C VAL A 183 8.77 -8.42 -14.61
N VAL A 184 9.69 -8.57 -13.66
CA VAL A 184 11.12 -8.78 -13.93
C VAL A 184 11.68 -9.81 -12.95
N VAL A 185 12.80 -10.43 -13.29
CA VAL A 185 13.51 -11.31 -12.36
C VAL A 185 13.94 -10.53 -11.12
N ASP A 186 13.90 -11.16 -9.97
CA ASP A 186 14.10 -10.50 -8.67
C ASP A 186 15.39 -9.69 -8.60
N ALA A 187 16.49 -10.22 -9.16
CA ALA A 187 17.80 -9.56 -9.15
C ALA A 187 17.84 -8.25 -9.96
N GLU A 188 16.94 -8.06 -10.93
CA GLU A 188 16.92 -6.88 -11.80
C GLU A 188 15.92 -5.82 -11.32
N LEU A 189 15.07 -6.14 -10.35
CA LEU A 189 13.97 -5.27 -9.94
C LEU A 189 14.45 -3.84 -9.63
N MET A 190 15.42 -3.70 -8.75
CA MET A 190 15.87 -2.37 -8.29
C MET A 190 16.55 -1.57 -9.39
N ASN A 191 17.34 -2.24 -10.24
CA ASN A 191 18.00 -1.56 -11.37
C ASN A 191 16.96 -1.00 -12.34
N LEU A 192 16.00 -1.82 -12.78
CA LEU A 192 14.97 -1.41 -13.75
C LEU A 192 13.99 -0.39 -13.16
N ALA A 193 13.67 -0.51 -11.86
CA ALA A 193 12.83 0.47 -11.17
C ALA A 193 13.55 1.82 -11.03
N HIS A 194 14.85 1.82 -10.73
CA HIS A 194 15.66 3.03 -10.67
C HIS A 194 15.83 3.68 -12.05
N GLU A 195 16.08 2.90 -13.10
CA GLU A 195 16.14 3.41 -14.48
C GLU A 195 14.83 4.11 -14.88
N LEU A 196 13.67 3.50 -14.58
CA LEU A 196 12.38 4.12 -14.84
C LEU A 196 12.20 5.41 -14.02
N ALA A 197 12.53 5.39 -12.73
CA ALA A 197 12.43 6.55 -11.87
C ALA A 197 13.34 7.70 -12.30
N ALA A 198 14.59 7.41 -12.70
CA ALA A 198 15.55 8.37 -13.23
C ALA A 198 15.08 8.98 -14.57
N SER A 199 14.51 8.15 -15.45
CA SER A 199 13.90 8.62 -16.70
C SER A 199 12.75 9.60 -16.43
N LEU A 200 11.89 9.32 -15.45
CA LEU A 200 10.82 10.24 -15.03
C LEU A 200 11.37 11.50 -14.36
N ALA A 201 12.41 11.35 -13.53
CA ALA A 201 13.06 12.49 -12.86
C ALA A 201 13.76 13.44 -13.85
N SER A 202 14.31 12.92 -14.95
CA SER A 202 14.90 13.75 -16.01
C SER A 202 13.85 14.43 -16.91
N GLY A 203 12.60 13.96 -16.86
CA GLY A 203 11.49 14.49 -17.66
C GLY A 203 10.89 15.80 -17.14
N PRO A 204 9.80 16.28 -17.72
CA PRO A 204 9.13 17.52 -17.33
C PRO A 204 8.26 17.30 -16.08
N THR A 205 8.88 17.27 -14.89
CA THR A 205 8.22 16.92 -13.60
C THR A 205 6.92 17.70 -13.37
N ARG A 206 6.88 19.00 -13.70
CA ARG A 206 5.67 19.82 -13.53
C ARG A 206 4.52 19.31 -14.40
N ALA A 207 4.79 18.98 -15.68
CA ALA A 207 3.77 18.45 -16.60
C ALA A 207 3.29 17.05 -16.15
N ILE A 208 4.22 16.19 -15.69
CA ILE A 208 3.91 14.86 -15.16
C ILE A 208 3.01 15.00 -13.92
N GLY A 209 3.35 15.90 -12.98
CA GLY A 209 2.55 16.13 -11.78
C GLY A 209 1.14 16.67 -12.09
N LEU A 210 1.00 17.58 -13.05
CA LEU A 210 -0.29 18.08 -13.49
C LEU A 210 -1.10 17.00 -14.22
N SER A 211 -0.46 16.14 -15.00
CA SER A 211 -1.11 14.97 -15.63
C SER A 211 -1.62 13.99 -14.57
N LYS A 212 -0.82 13.68 -13.55
CA LYS A 212 -1.24 12.87 -12.40
C LYS A 212 -2.46 13.49 -11.70
N ARG A 213 -2.44 14.79 -11.45
CA ARG A 213 -3.58 15.51 -10.86
C ARG A 213 -4.84 15.42 -11.73
N ALA A 214 -4.71 15.56 -13.05
CA ALA A 214 -5.83 15.44 -13.98
C ALA A 214 -6.42 14.02 -14.00
N LEU A 215 -5.57 12.99 -14.05
CA LEU A 215 -5.98 11.59 -13.95
C LEU A 215 -6.71 11.30 -12.63
N ASN A 216 -6.15 11.75 -11.50
CA ASN A 216 -6.79 11.59 -10.20
C ASN A 216 -8.16 12.29 -10.13
N HIS A 217 -8.26 13.50 -10.68
CA HIS A 217 -9.54 14.22 -10.72
C HIS A 217 -10.60 13.45 -11.53
N SER A 218 -10.21 12.86 -12.66
CA SER A 218 -11.13 12.17 -13.56
C SER A 218 -11.61 10.83 -13.00
N VAL A 219 -10.72 10.03 -12.38
CA VAL A 219 -11.06 8.64 -12.02
C VAL A 219 -11.08 8.37 -10.51
N MET A 220 -10.53 9.28 -9.71
CA MET A 220 -10.45 9.15 -8.25
C MET A 220 -11.13 10.30 -7.50
N ALA A 221 -12.09 10.98 -8.12
CA ALA A 221 -12.80 12.11 -7.49
C ALA A 221 -13.48 11.73 -6.16
N SER A 222 -13.87 10.47 -6.00
CA SER A 222 -14.49 9.93 -4.78
C SER A 222 -13.47 9.42 -3.73
N LEU A 223 -12.15 9.50 -3.97
CA LEU A 223 -11.16 8.85 -3.11
C LEU A 223 -11.29 9.25 -1.63
N GLU A 224 -11.45 10.54 -1.33
CA GLU A 224 -11.56 11.02 0.05
C GLU A 224 -12.84 10.50 0.74
N ALA A 225 -13.96 10.49 0.02
CA ALA A 225 -15.22 9.93 0.51
C ALA A 225 -15.13 8.39 0.67
N THR A 226 -14.46 7.71 -0.25
CA THR A 226 -14.23 6.27 -0.19
C THR A 226 -13.41 5.90 1.04
N LEU A 227 -12.30 6.57 1.29
CA LEU A 227 -11.47 6.35 2.48
C LEU A 227 -12.23 6.56 3.79
N ALA A 228 -13.09 7.59 3.83
CA ALA A 228 -13.95 7.83 4.99
C ALA A 228 -15.00 6.72 5.17
N TYR A 229 -15.56 6.22 4.09
CA TYR A 229 -16.54 5.12 4.11
C TYR A 229 -15.88 3.77 4.46
N GLU A 230 -14.72 3.45 3.89
CA GLU A 230 -13.92 2.29 4.27
C GLU A 230 -13.65 2.27 5.79
N ALA A 231 -13.28 3.42 6.37
CA ALA A 231 -13.03 3.52 7.80
C ALA A 231 -14.29 3.23 8.66
N GLN A 232 -15.50 3.55 8.16
CA GLN A 232 -16.75 3.18 8.81
C GLN A 232 -17.02 1.67 8.71
N LEU A 233 -16.80 1.08 7.54
CA LEU A 233 -16.98 -0.35 7.33
C LEU A 233 -15.97 -1.18 8.14
N GLN A 234 -14.73 -0.71 8.24
CA GLN A 234 -13.72 -1.34 9.09
C GLN A 234 -14.12 -1.31 10.58
N GLU A 235 -14.71 -0.21 11.06
CA GLU A 235 -15.21 -0.11 12.43
C GLU A 235 -16.33 -1.12 12.70
N ILE A 236 -17.21 -1.37 11.72
CA ILE A 236 -18.28 -2.37 11.83
C ILE A 236 -17.67 -3.78 11.82
N ALA A 237 -16.84 -4.08 10.83
CA ALA A 237 -16.20 -5.40 10.69
C ALA A 237 -15.31 -5.73 11.89
N GLY A 238 -14.53 -4.76 12.37
CA GLY A 238 -13.62 -4.93 13.52
C GLY A 238 -14.31 -5.23 14.86
N ARG A 239 -15.64 -5.04 14.95
CA ARG A 239 -16.45 -5.38 16.12
C ARG A 239 -17.14 -6.75 16.01
N SER A 240 -16.99 -7.44 14.90
CA SER A 240 -17.63 -8.74 14.67
C SER A 240 -16.94 -9.88 15.43
N GLU A 241 -17.68 -10.94 15.72
CA GLU A 241 -17.12 -12.18 16.23
C GLU A 241 -16.14 -12.81 15.23
N ASP A 242 -16.43 -12.65 13.94
CA ASP A 242 -15.59 -13.16 12.86
C ASP A 242 -14.24 -12.46 12.81
N HIS A 243 -14.15 -11.15 13.10
CA HIS A 243 -12.86 -10.49 13.22
C HIS A 243 -12.06 -10.99 14.43
N ALA A 244 -12.70 -11.16 15.58
CA ALA A 244 -12.05 -11.72 16.77
C ALA A 244 -11.49 -13.12 16.49
N GLU A 245 -12.27 -13.99 15.83
CA GLU A 245 -11.84 -15.33 15.41
C GLU A 245 -10.72 -15.25 14.36
N GLY A 246 -10.86 -14.38 13.35
CA GLY A 246 -9.88 -14.21 12.29
C GLY A 246 -8.52 -13.77 12.83
N LEU A 247 -8.51 -12.82 13.76
CA LEU A 247 -7.31 -12.34 14.43
C LEU A 247 -6.66 -13.45 15.28
N ALA A 248 -7.46 -14.16 16.09
CA ALA A 248 -6.98 -15.28 16.90
C ALA A 248 -6.38 -16.38 16.02
N ALA A 249 -7.09 -16.79 14.96
CA ALA A 249 -6.63 -17.80 14.02
C ALA A 249 -5.32 -17.41 13.33
N PHE A 250 -5.17 -16.14 12.94
CA PHE A 250 -3.94 -15.61 12.35
C PHE A 250 -2.74 -15.71 13.31
N LEU A 251 -2.92 -15.28 14.58
CA LEU A 251 -1.88 -15.34 15.61
C LEU A 251 -1.49 -16.78 15.96
N GLU A 252 -2.47 -17.68 16.01
CA GLU A 252 -2.30 -19.12 16.29
C GLU A 252 -1.86 -19.93 15.05
N LYS A 253 -1.77 -19.31 13.87
CA LYS A 253 -1.42 -19.96 12.58
C LYS A 253 -2.34 -21.14 12.23
N ARG A 254 -3.63 -21.00 12.49
CA ARG A 254 -4.67 -21.97 12.14
C ARG A 254 -5.69 -21.39 11.15
N GLN A 255 -6.52 -22.23 10.59
CA GLN A 255 -7.65 -21.79 9.77
C GLN A 255 -8.75 -21.18 10.66
N PRO A 256 -9.30 -20.01 10.29
CA PRO A 256 -10.42 -19.40 11.01
C PRO A 256 -11.72 -20.18 10.78
N LYS A 257 -12.65 -20.08 11.75
CA LYS A 257 -13.98 -20.69 11.70
C LYS A 257 -15.03 -19.59 11.76
N PHE A 258 -15.22 -18.88 10.68
CA PHE A 258 -16.17 -17.79 10.57
C PHE A 258 -17.62 -18.26 10.69
N ARG A 259 -18.48 -17.40 11.28
CA ARG A 259 -19.89 -17.67 11.53
C ARG A 259 -20.83 -16.64 10.88
N GLY A 260 -20.30 -15.59 10.28
CA GLY A 260 -21.05 -14.50 9.65
C GLY A 260 -21.64 -13.51 10.67
N LYS A 261 -21.01 -13.33 11.82
CA LYS A 261 -21.50 -12.48 12.92
C LYS A 261 -20.44 -11.51 13.39
#